data_ae1ce4ac89a1f14e9da2707e5ee5d366
#
_entry.id   ae1ce4ac89a1f14e9da2707e5ee5d366
#
_cell.length_a   1.000
_cell.length_b   1.000
_cell.length_c   1.000
_cell.angle_alpha   90.00
_cell.angle_beta   90.00
_cell.angle_gamma   90.00
#
_symmetry.space_group_name_H-M   'P 1'
#
loop_
_entity.id
_entity.type
_entity.pdbx_description
1 polymer ?
#
loop_
_entity_poly.entity_id
_entity_poly.type
_entity_poly.pdbx_seq_one_letter_code
_entity_poly.pdbx_strand_id
1 'polypeptide(L)'
;GPKKGQKYLKHHRRPVEKLVKGKVKNKRVKYRGTKTVQVNKTFRKGTSYKKLIQGIAAQSGIKISKLDLAKNPTLKKNFTAKGKPLTLIKNLLKKTGSKMTYVKGKLEIVNPKGMKRTWFEIDDKDLIQPPSYNEDNSDDDDGKGTWEITVPLVPEITVNVGVLMNSKYLKGRFYVKAGQHSSDGENPQTQCSLVSM
;
A
#
# COMPACT_ATOMS: atom_id res chain seq x y z
N GLY A 1 19.30 7.96 24.05
CA GLY A 1 18.10 8.10 24.81
C GLY A 1 17.63 9.54 24.88
N PRO A 2 16.37 9.83 25.28
CA PRO A 2 15.88 11.19 25.40
C PRO A 2 16.68 11.95 26.43
N LYS A 3 17.02 13.19 26.15
CA LYS A 3 17.69 14.08 27.10
C LYS A 3 16.80 14.25 28.32
N LYS A 4 17.43 14.42 29.49
CA LYS A 4 16.70 14.64 30.76
C LYS A 4 15.64 15.73 30.56
N GLY A 5 14.39 15.39 30.85
CA GLY A 5 13.26 16.28 30.69
C GLY A 5 12.56 16.28 29.36
N GLN A 6 12.99 15.50 28.38
CA GLN A 6 12.24 15.28 27.16
C GLN A 6 11.42 14.00 27.27
N LYS A 7 10.14 14.08 26.96
CA LYS A 7 9.27 12.93 26.83
C LYS A 7 9.05 12.64 25.36
N TYR A 8 9.17 11.38 24.98
CA TYR A 8 8.91 10.92 23.66
C TYR A 8 7.68 10.02 23.66
N LEU A 9 6.90 10.13 22.63
CA LEU A 9 5.87 9.14 22.36
C LEU A 9 6.55 7.89 21.85
N LYS A 10 6.38 6.78 22.55
CA LYS A 10 7.00 5.50 22.24
C LYS A 10 6.85 5.09 20.76
N HIS A 11 5.76 5.46 20.14
CA HIS A 11 5.45 5.04 18.78
C HIS A 11 5.85 6.04 17.70
N HIS A 12 6.24 7.25 18.06
CA HIS A 12 6.52 8.29 17.06
C HIS A 12 7.91 8.92 17.20
N ARG A 13 8.69 8.49 18.17
CA ARG A 13 10.06 8.96 18.40
C ARG A 13 10.21 10.49 18.37
N ARG A 14 9.15 11.21 18.66
CA ARG A 14 9.14 12.67 18.69
C ARG A 14 9.07 13.14 20.13
N PRO A 15 9.76 14.23 20.47
CA PRO A 15 9.54 14.85 21.75
C PRO A 15 8.08 15.28 21.86
N VAL A 16 7.44 14.93 22.96
CA VAL A 16 6.01 15.21 23.16
C VAL A 16 5.78 16.69 23.37
N GLU A 17 6.74 17.37 23.99
CA GLU A 17 6.63 18.79 24.26
C GLU A 17 7.98 19.44 24.52
N LYS A 18 8.06 20.73 24.24
CA LYS A 18 9.17 21.55 24.70
C LYS A 18 9.11 21.69 26.19
N LEU A 19 10.21 21.39 26.85
CA LEU A 19 10.39 21.78 28.25
C LEU A 19 10.40 23.30 28.35
N VAL A 20 9.43 23.85 29.02
CA VAL A 20 9.43 25.24 29.40
C VAL A 20 9.88 25.30 30.85
N LYS A 21 11.10 25.82 31.08
CA LYS A 21 11.65 26.03 32.42
C LYS A 21 11.63 24.80 33.35
N GLY A 22 12.05 23.65 32.82
CA GLY A 22 12.15 22.40 33.58
C GLY A 22 10.82 21.76 33.96
N LYS A 23 9.70 22.35 33.60
CA LYS A 23 8.39 21.74 33.75
C LYS A 23 7.87 21.30 32.39
N VAL A 24 7.65 19.99 32.24
CA VAL A 24 6.78 19.52 31.19
C VAL A 24 5.41 20.12 31.54
N LYS A 25 5.03 21.20 30.89
CA LYS A 25 3.62 21.52 30.83
C LYS A 25 2.98 20.30 30.18
N ASN A 26 2.19 19.59 30.95
CA ASN A 26 1.26 18.60 30.47
C ASN A 26 0.20 19.30 29.59
N LYS A 27 0.62 19.98 28.54
CA LYS A 27 -0.17 19.95 27.36
C LYS A 27 -0.06 18.48 26.96
N ARG A 28 -1.02 17.70 27.43
CA ARG A 28 -1.47 16.59 26.59
C ARG A 28 -1.69 17.24 25.24
N VAL A 29 -0.67 17.21 24.39
CA VAL A 29 -0.95 17.20 22.97
C VAL A 29 -1.89 16.03 22.93
N LYS A 30 -3.19 16.34 22.93
CA LYS A 30 -4.16 15.37 22.49
C LYS A 30 -3.64 15.01 21.13
N TYR A 31 -2.85 13.95 21.12
CA TYR A 31 -2.79 13.21 19.92
C TYR A 31 -4.27 13.07 19.60
N ARG A 32 -4.69 13.76 18.61
CA ARG A 32 -5.73 13.22 17.77
C ARG A 32 -5.06 12.01 17.12
N GLY A 33 -4.60 11.14 17.99
CA GLY A 33 -4.41 9.77 17.65
C GLY A 33 -5.73 9.50 17.05
N THR A 34 -5.75 9.26 15.81
CA THR A 34 -6.89 8.90 15.05
C THR A 34 -7.86 8.24 16.00
N LYS A 35 -8.80 9.01 16.56
CA LYS A 35 -10.03 8.41 17.01
C LYS A 35 -10.41 7.60 15.81
N THR A 36 -10.34 6.29 15.94
CA THR A 36 -10.62 5.39 14.86
C THR A 36 -12.06 5.68 14.54
N VAL A 37 -12.30 6.55 13.55
CA VAL A 37 -13.65 6.95 13.18
C VAL A 37 -14.31 5.66 12.75
N GLN A 38 -15.28 5.20 13.54
CA GLN A 38 -16.05 4.02 13.23
C GLN A 38 -17.12 4.42 12.24
N VAL A 39 -17.11 3.79 11.10
CA VAL A 39 -18.19 3.92 10.11
C VAL A 39 -19.39 3.10 10.59
N ASN A 40 -20.57 3.66 10.44
CA ASN A 40 -21.83 2.94 10.59
C ASN A 40 -22.82 3.51 9.59
N LYS A 41 -22.86 2.90 8.42
CA LYS A 41 -23.75 3.33 7.32
C LYS A 41 -24.29 2.13 6.56
N THR A 42 -25.58 2.17 6.28
CA THR A 42 -26.25 1.16 5.46
C THR A 42 -26.37 1.65 4.02
N PHE A 43 -26.01 0.79 3.10
CA PHE A 43 -26.14 1.01 1.67
C PHE A 43 -27.18 0.05 1.09
N ARG A 44 -27.98 0.54 0.16
CA ARG A 44 -29.05 -0.25 -0.46
C ARG A 44 -28.51 -1.20 -1.51
N LYS A 45 -29.22 -2.30 -1.72
CA LYS A 45 -29.07 -3.17 -2.89
C LYS A 45 -28.97 -2.34 -4.17
N GLY A 46 -28.08 -2.71 -5.07
CA GLY A 46 -27.85 -2.01 -6.33
C GLY A 46 -26.83 -0.87 -6.26
N THR A 47 -26.38 -0.49 -5.07
CA THR A 47 -25.29 0.49 -4.94
C THR A 47 -24.01 -0.08 -5.52
N SER A 48 -23.32 0.69 -6.37
CA SER A 48 -22.03 0.29 -6.92
C SER A 48 -20.94 0.35 -5.87
N TYR A 49 -19.93 -0.48 -6.01
CA TYR A 49 -18.77 -0.47 -5.10
C TYR A 49 -18.04 0.86 -5.12
N LYS A 50 -18.00 1.54 -6.26
CA LYS A 50 -17.46 2.90 -6.34
C LYS A 50 -18.18 3.85 -5.40
N LYS A 51 -19.51 3.87 -5.45
CA LYS A 51 -20.31 4.71 -4.55
C LYS A 51 -20.21 4.29 -3.09
N LEU A 52 -20.11 2.99 -2.84
CA LEU A 52 -19.91 2.43 -1.52
C LEU A 52 -18.61 2.93 -0.89
N ILE A 53 -17.51 2.84 -1.62
CA ILE A 53 -16.18 3.30 -1.19
C ILE A 53 -16.16 4.81 -0.98
N GLN A 54 -16.75 5.56 -1.90
CA GLN A 54 -16.88 7.02 -1.77
C GLN A 54 -17.71 7.41 -0.54
N GLY A 55 -18.78 6.71 -0.28
CA GLY A 55 -19.65 6.96 0.89
C GLY A 55 -18.95 6.67 2.21
N ILE A 56 -18.20 5.58 2.31
CA ILE A 56 -17.41 5.24 3.49
C ILE A 56 -16.32 6.29 3.71
N ALA A 57 -15.60 6.67 2.68
CA ALA A 57 -14.55 7.69 2.75
C ALA A 57 -15.12 9.05 3.17
N ALA A 58 -16.25 9.47 2.60
CA ALA A 58 -16.89 10.73 2.92
C ALA A 58 -17.34 10.80 4.39
N GLN A 59 -17.94 9.73 4.90
CA GLN A 59 -18.38 9.65 6.30
C GLN A 59 -17.17 9.73 7.27
N SER A 60 -16.02 9.25 6.83
CA SER A 60 -14.81 9.19 7.66
C SER A 60 -13.88 10.39 7.48
N GLY A 61 -14.22 11.32 6.60
CA GLY A 61 -13.35 12.45 6.27
C GLY A 61 -12.08 12.07 5.52
N ILE A 62 -12.05 10.89 4.88
CA ILE A 62 -10.94 10.43 4.06
C ILE A 62 -11.06 11.03 2.68
N LYS A 63 -9.99 11.69 2.22
CA LYS A 63 -9.90 12.20 0.85
C LYS A 63 -9.40 11.10 -0.08
N ILE A 64 -10.14 10.89 -1.16
CA ILE A 64 -9.71 10.00 -2.25
C ILE A 64 -9.11 10.86 -3.36
N SER A 65 -7.84 10.65 -3.64
CA SER A 65 -7.14 11.37 -4.73
C SER A 65 -7.23 10.64 -6.07
N LYS A 66 -7.39 9.32 -6.03
CA LYS A 66 -7.55 8.49 -7.21
C LYS A 66 -8.45 7.30 -6.90
N LEU A 67 -9.40 7.03 -7.76
CA LEU A 67 -10.32 5.91 -7.64
C LEU A 67 -10.48 5.20 -8.98
N ASP A 68 -9.67 4.20 -9.20
CA ASP A 68 -9.68 3.37 -10.40
C ASP A 68 -9.98 1.91 -10.00
N LEU A 69 -11.21 1.50 -10.22
CA LEU A 69 -11.66 0.14 -9.93
C LEU A 69 -11.53 -0.73 -11.18
N ALA A 70 -10.81 -1.85 -11.07
CA ALA A 70 -10.73 -2.83 -12.15
C ALA A 70 -12.11 -3.42 -12.48
N LYS A 71 -12.91 -3.65 -11.44
CA LYS A 71 -14.32 -4.06 -11.54
C LYS A 71 -15.15 -3.19 -10.62
N ASN A 72 -16.33 -2.83 -11.07
CA ASN A 72 -17.28 -2.04 -10.26
C ASN A 72 -18.61 -2.78 -10.12
N PRO A 73 -18.65 -3.85 -9.32
CA PRO A 73 -19.86 -4.60 -9.10
C PRO A 73 -20.88 -3.77 -8.29
N THR A 74 -22.09 -4.23 -8.27
CA THR A 74 -23.17 -3.66 -7.46
C THR A 74 -23.55 -4.61 -6.32
N LEU A 75 -24.07 -4.05 -5.23
CA LEU A 75 -24.55 -4.82 -4.11
C LEU A 75 -25.75 -5.69 -4.52
N LYS A 76 -25.68 -6.96 -4.20
CA LYS A 76 -26.79 -7.91 -4.43
C LYS A 76 -27.85 -7.86 -3.33
N LYS A 77 -27.53 -7.29 -2.18
CA LYS A 77 -28.42 -7.08 -1.03
C LYS A 77 -27.99 -5.81 -0.28
N ASN A 78 -28.81 -5.34 0.64
CA ASN A 78 -28.42 -4.24 1.53
C ASN A 78 -27.17 -4.61 2.31
N PHE A 79 -26.29 -3.65 2.47
CA PHE A 79 -25.00 -3.83 3.15
C PHE A 79 -24.81 -2.74 4.21
N THR A 80 -24.54 -3.15 5.44
CA THR A 80 -24.17 -2.23 6.52
C THR A 80 -22.67 -2.23 6.70
N ALA A 81 -22.05 -1.09 6.36
CA ALA A 81 -20.66 -0.84 6.61
C ALA A 81 -20.48 -0.42 8.07
N LYS A 82 -19.88 -1.28 8.86
CA LYS A 82 -19.61 -1.04 10.29
C LYS A 82 -18.17 -1.38 10.61
N GLY A 83 -17.43 -0.43 11.15
CA GLY A 83 -16.07 -0.63 11.58
C GLY A 83 -15.09 0.44 11.09
N LYS A 84 -13.82 0.08 11.04
CA LYS A 84 -12.72 0.98 10.63
C LYS A 84 -12.79 1.23 9.13
N PRO A 85 -12.80 2.50 8.67
CA PRO A 85 -13.02 2.83 7.28
C PRO A 85 -11.99 2.22 6.33
N LEU A 86 -10.71 2.28 6.63
CA LEU A 86 -9.67 1.72 5.76
C LEU A 86 -9.74 0.20 5.66
N THR A 87 -10.09 -0.47 6.75
CA THR A 87 -10.31 -1.92 6.76
C THR A 87 -11.52 -2.30 5.91
N LEU A 88 -12.61 -1.56 6.03
CA LEU A 88 -13.81 -1.77 5.22
C LEU A 88 -13.52 -1.58 3.72
N ILE A 89 -12.82 -0.51 3.38
CA ILE A 89 -12.44 -0.24 1.98
C ILE A 89 -11.51 -1.33 1.46
N LYS A 90 -10.49 -1.72 2.22
CA LYS A 90 -9.59 -2.81 1.83
C LYS A 90 -10.33 -4.11 1.54
N ASN A 91 -11.29 -4.47 2.38
CA ASN A 91 -12.10 -5.67 2.18
C ASN A 91 -12.99 -5.59 0.93
N LEU A 92 -13.57 -4.43 0.67
CA LEU A 92 -14.35 -4.22 -0.54
C LEU A 92 -13.49 -4.31 -1.81
N LEU A 93 -12.26 -3.81 -1.76
CA LEU A 93 -11.34 -3.83 -2.90
C LEU A 93 -10.93 -5.24 -3.32
N LYS A 94 -10.96 -6.21 -2.41
CA LYS A 94 -10.70 -7.63 -2.75
C LYS A 94 -11.62 -8.14 -3.86
N LYS A 95 -12.85 -7.66 -3.92
CA LYS A 95 -13.82 -8.04 -4.97
C LYS A 95 -13.70 -7.22 -6.25
N THR A 96 -12.93 -6.15 -6.23
CA THR A 96 -12.79 -5.23 -7.36
C THR A 96 -11.49 -5.44 -8.15
N GLY A 97 -10.55 -6.22 -7.63
CA GLY A 97 -9.23 -6.38 -8.22
C GLY A 97 -8.35 -5.13 -8.13
N SER A 98 -8.74 -4.17 -7.32
CA SER A 98 -8.00 -2.92 -7.13
C SER A 98 -7.26 -2.92 -5.80
N LYS A 99 -6.24 -2.07 -5.69
CA LYS A 99 -5.42 -1.92 -4.49
C LYS A 99 -5.43 -0.49 -3.99
N MET A 100 -5.30 -0.32 -2.70
CA MET A 100 -5.23 0.99 -2.09
C MET A 100 -3.86 1.28 -1.52
N THR A 101 -3.48 2.55 -1.61
CA THR A 101 -2.32 3.13 -0.94
C THR A 101 -2.75 4.41 -0.24
N TYR A 102 -2.37 4.56 1.02
CA TYR A 102 -2.66 5.76 1.79
C TYR A 102 -1.39 6.58 1.92
N VAL A 103 -1.33 7.70 1.22
CA VAL A 103 -0.14 8.55 1.14
C VAL A 103 -0.50 9.99 1.48
N LYS A 104 0.20 10.56 2.45
CA LYS A 104 0.03 11.97 2.86
C LYS A 104 -1.43 12.37 3.16
N GLY A 105 -2.16 11.48 3.83
CA GLY A 105 -3.56 11.73 4.19
C GLY A 105 -4.56 11.55 3.04
N LYS A 106 -4.12 11.07 1.89
CA LYS A 106 -4.97 10.80 0.73
C LYS A 106 -4.97 9.33 0.37
N LEU A 107 -6.13 8.83 0.03
CA LEU A 107 -6.32 7.46 -0.42
C LEU A 107 -6.24 7.40 -1.95
N GLU A 108 -5.35 6.57 -2.45
CA GLU A 108 -5.26 6.22 -3.86
C GLU A 108 -5.73 4.78 -4.05
N ILE A 109 -6.68 4.58 -4.93
CA ILE A 109 -7.18 3.28 -5.33
C ILE A 109 -6.85 3.10 -6.80
N VAL A 110 -6.04 2.10 -7.11
CA VAL A 110 -5.52 1.85 -8.45
C VAL A 110 -5.87 0.45 -8.92
N ASN A 111 -6.03 0.32 -10.22
CA ASN A 111 -6.09 -0.96 -10.90
C ASN A 111 -4.66 -1.36 -11.32
N PRO A 112 -4.00 -2.28 -10.60
CA PRO A 112 -2.60 -2.59 -10.89
C PRO A 112 -2.39 -3.17 -12.29
N LYS A 113 -3.39 -3.84 -12.84
CA LYS A 113 -3.29 -4.47 -14.17
C LYS A 113 -3.59 -3.50 -15.32
N GLY A 114 -4.44 -2.51 -15.09
CA GLY A 114 -4.91 -1.59 -16.12
C GLY A 114 -4.24 -0.22 -16.13
N MET A 115 -3.40 0.10 -15.16
CA MET A 115 -2.77 1.40 -15.10
C MET A 115 -1.64 1.55 -16.12
N LYS A 116 -1.46 2.77 -16.63
CA LYS A 116 -0.26 3.10 -17.41
C LYS A 116 0.97 3.03 -16.51
N ARG A 117 2.03 2.43 -17.03
CA ARG A 117 3.27 2.26 -16.29
C ARG A 117 4.49 2.30 -17.22
N THR A 118 5.62 2.63 -16.65
CA THR A 118 6.91 2.44 -17.32
C THR A 118 7.27 0.97 -17.28
N TRP A 119 7.75 0.44 -18.37
CA TRP A 119 8.15 -0.96 -18.52
C TRP A 119 9.66 -1.10 -18.60
N PHE A 120 10.18 -2.07 -17.87
CA PHE A 120 11.58 -2.51 -17.96
C PHE A 120 11.63 -3.94 -18.46
N GLU A 121 12.44 -4.18 -19.48
CA GLU A 121 12.73 -5.53 -19.93
C GLU A 121 13.92 -6.07 -19.15
N ILE A 122 13.77 -7.27 -18.60
CA ILE A 122 14.79 -7.94 -17.80
C ILE A 122 15.02 -9.33 -18.41
N ASP A 123 16.26 -9.63 -18.75
CA ASP A 123 16.70 -10.91 -19.28
C ASP A 123 17.71 -11.59 -18.34
N ASP A 124 18.22 -12.76 -18.76
CA ASP A 124 19.16 -13.52 -17.95
C ASP A 124 20.48 -12.79 -17.68
N LYS A 125 20.88 -11.84 -18.53
CA LYS A 125 22.09 -11.05 -18.35
C LYS A 125 21.94 -10.03 -17.23
N ASP A 126 20.74 -9.62 -16.93
CA ASP A 126 20.44 -8.65 -15.88
C ASP A 126 20.29 -9.30 -14.52
N LEU A 127 19.97 -10.59 -14.47
CA LEU A 127 19.75 -11.30 -13.22
C LEU A 127 21.06 -11.63 -12.50
N ILE A 128 21.15 -11.20 -11.23
CA ILE A 128 22.28 -11.56 -10.35
C ILE A 128 22.14 -13.01 -9.87
N GLN A 129 20.89 -13.46 -9.71
CA GLN A 129 20.57 -14.82 -9.30
C GLN A 129 19.25 -15.26 -9.96
N PRO A 130 18.96 -16.55 -10.03
CA PRO A 130 17.69 -17.02 -10.58
C PRO A 130 16.50 -16.47 -9.79
N PRO A 131 15.37 -16.16 -10.47
CA PRO A 131 14.14 -15.79 -9.80
C PRO A 131 13.67 -16.87 -8.83
N SER A 132 13.08 -16.47 -7.71
CA SER A 132 12.48 -17.37 -6.75
C SER A 132 11.02 -17.02 -6.50
N TYR A 133 10.18 -18.03 -6.27
CA TYR A 133 8.77 -17.85 -6.00
C TYR A 133 8.51 -17.88 -4.50
N ASN A 134 7.74 -16.90 -4.02
CA ASN A 134 7.36 -16.77 -2.62
C ASN A 134 5.83 -16.81 -2.48
N GLU A 135 5.30 -17.89 -1.92
CA GLU A 135 3.88 -18.08 -1.68
C GLU A 135 3.36 -17.27 -0.49
N ASP A 136 4.22 -16.89 0.45
CA ASP A 136 3.84 -16.25 1.72
C ASP A 136 3.25 -14.85 1.54
N ASN A 137 3.41 -14.24 0.36
CA ASN A 137 2.88 -12.93 0.01
C ASN A 137 1.49 -12.99 -0.66
N SER A 138 0.80 -14.11 -0.58
CA SER A 138 -0.46 -14.34 -1.28
C SER A 138 -1.67 -13.61 -0.70
N ASP A 139 -1.62 -13.16 0.55
CA ASP A 139 -2.77 -12.60 1.27
C ASP A 139 -3.33 -11.32 0.63
N ASP A 140 -2.49 -10.54 -0.05
CA ASP A 140 -2.87 -9.25 -0.65
C ASP A 140 -3.16 -9.34 -2.16
N ASP A 141 -2.95 -10.49 -2.81
CA ASP A 141 -2.92 -10.65 -4.26
C ASP A 141 -3.79 -11.79 -4.80
N ASP A 142 -5.04 -11.89 -4.35
CA ASP A 142 -5.98 -12.92 -4.81
C ASP A 142 -5.45 -14.36 -4.68
N GLY A 143 -4.63 -14.63 -3.68
CA GLY A 143 -4.03 -15.93 -3.44
C GLY A 143 -2.81 -16.24 -4.32
N LYS A 144 -2.31 -15.25 -5.05
CA LYS A 144 -1.07 -15.39 -5.84
C LYS A 144 0.14 -14.96 -5.04
N GLY A 145 1.20 -15.73 -5.10
CA GLY A 145 2.47 -15.35 -4.54
C GLY A 145 3.21 -14.32 -5.40
N THR A 146 4.43 -14.04 -5.02
CA THR A 146 5.31 -13.11 -5.72
C THR A 146 6.54 -13.82 -6.26
N TRP A 147 7.08 -13.30 -7.36
CA TRP A 147 8.39 -13.66 -7.86
C TRP A 147 9.43 -12.67 -7.36
N GLU A 148 10.45 -13.18 -6.71
CA GLU A 148 11.56 -12.37 -6.23
C GLU A 148 12.68 -12.38 -7.27
N ILE A 149 13.12 -11.19 -7.68
CA ILE A 149 14.25 -11.02 -8.59
C ILE A 149 15.27 -10.07 -8.01
N THR A 150 16.53 -10.27 -8.37
CA THR A 150 17.63 -9.38 -8.01
C THR A 150 18.40 -9.00 -9.26
N VAL A 151 18.54 -7.69 -9.48
CA VAL A 151 19.23 -7.10 -10.62
C VAL A 151 20.24 -6.06 -10.15
N PRO A 152 21.22 -5.65 -10.96
CA PRO A 152 22.03 -4.48 -10.64
C PRO A 152 21.18 -3.26 -10.36
N LEU A 153 21.69 -2.32 -9.58
CA LEU A 153 20.94 -1.16 -9.12
C LEU A 153 20.26 -0.39 -10.27
N VAL A 154 18.95 -0.33 -10.22
CA VAL A 154 18.10 0.48 -11.10
C VAL A 154 17.12 1.25 -10.23
N PRO A 155 17.46 2.49 -9.83
CA PRO A 155 16.62 3.30 -8.92
C PRO A 155 15.21 3.58 -9.47
N GLU A 156 15.04 3.56 -10.77
CA GLU A 156 13.77 3.81 -11.47
C GLU A 156 12.76 2.67 -11.33
N ILE A 157 13.23 1.48 -10.93
CA ILE A 157 12.33 0.35 -10.63
C ILE A 157 11.72 0.54 -9.25
N THR A 158 10.52 1.05 -9.24
CA THR A 158 9.73 1.36 -8.04
C THR A 158 8.39 0.62 -8.07
N VAL A 159 7.61 0.77 -7.01
CA VAL A 159 6.28 0.14 -6.91
C VAL A 159 5.40 0.50 -8.12
N ASN A 160 4.69 -0.47 -8.63
CA ASN A 160 3.80 -0.41 -9.80
C ASN A 160 4.48 -0.28 -11.17
N VAL A 161 5.77 -0.18 -11.22
CA VAL A 161 6.52 -0.27 -12.48
C VAL A 161 6.28 -1.64 -13.12
N GLY A 162 6.17 -1.67 -14.43
CA GLY A 162 6.04 -2.91 -15.20
C GLY A 162 7.39 -3.56 -15.46
N VAL A 163 7.43 -4.86 -15.37
CA VAL A 163 8.60 -5.67 -15.71
C VAL A 163 8.20 -6.73 -16.73
N LEU A 164 8.85 -6.69 -17.88
CA LEU A 164 8.75 -7.72 -18.89
C LEU A 164 9.92 -8.68 -18.71
N MET A 165 9.62 -9.86 -18.16
CA MET A 165 10.62 -10.90 -17.94
C MET A 165 10.83 -11.71 -19.21
N ASN A 166 12.07 -11.81 -19.61
CA ASN A 166 12.50 -12.67 -20.73
C ASN A 166 13.71 -13.50 -20.29
N SER A 167 13.51 -14.34 -19.31
CA SER A 167 14.51 -15.25 -18.75
C SER A 167 14.16 -16.70 -19.08
N LYS A 168 15.16 -17.56 -19.12
CA LYS A 168 14.92 -19.01 -19.20
C LYS A 168 14.18 -19.58 -17.98
N TYR A 169 14.22 -18.86 -16.86
CA TYR A 169 13.55 -19.25 -15.61
C TYR A 169 12.14 -18.68 -15.47
N LEU A 170 11.88 -17.51 -16.06
CA LEU A 170 10.64 -16.77 -15.88
C LEU A 170 10.36 -15.90 -17.09
N LYS A 171 9.19 -16.05 -17.68
CA LYS A 171 8.72 -15.22 -18.80
C LYS A 171 7.36 -14.64 -18.50
N GLY A 172 7.12 -13.43 -18.97
CA GLY A 172 5.82 -12.81 -18.91
C GLY A 172 5.85 -11.37 -18.43
N ARG A 173 4.65 -10.86 -18.16
CA ARG A 173 4.42 -9.51 -17.69
C ARG A 173 4.15 -9.52 -16.20
N PHE A 174 4.81 -8.61 -15.50
CA PHE A 174 4.69 -8.45 -14.06
C PHE A 174 4.61 -6.97 -13.72
N TYR A 175 4.11 -6.66 -12.53
CA TYR A 175 4.31 -5.35 -11.92
C TYR A 175 5.02 -5.49 -10.58
N VAL A 176 5.71 -4.44 -10.19
CA VAL A 176 6.46 -4.41 -8.93
C VAL A 176 5.51 -4.15 -7.77
N LYS A 177 5.40 -5.10 -6.86
CA LYS A 177 4.65 -4.96 -5.60
C LYS A 177 5.47 -4.24 -4.54
N ALA A 178 6.74 -4.62 -4.43
CA ALA A 178 7.69 -4.04 -3.51
C ALA A 178 9.08 -4.05 -4.14
N GLY A 179 9.85 -3.03 -3.86
CA GLY A 179 11.22 -2.92 -4.31
C GLY A 179 12.12 -2.41 -3.20
N GLN A 180 13.35 -2.87 -3.21
CA GLN A 180 14.39 -2.41 -2.30
C GLN A 180 15.68 -2.18 -3.08
N HIS A 181 16.24 -0.98 -2.90
CA HIS A 181 17.53 -0.62 -3.47
C HIS A 181 18.59 -0.67 -2.38
N SER A 182 19.68 -1.35 -2.66
CA SER A 182 20.86 -1.40 -1.81
C SER A 182 22.04 -0.83 -2.56
N SER A 183 22.62 0.23 -2.04
CA SER A 183 23.84 0.86 -2.57
C SER A 183 25.04 0.66 -1.66
N ASP A 184 24.90 -0.12 -0.60
CA ASP A 184 25.96 -0.39 0.37
C ASP A 184 26.94 -1.43 -0.17
N GLY A 185 28.24 -1.10 -0.11
CA GLY A 185 29.31 -1.99 -0.47
C GLY A 185 29.57 -2.10 -1.97
N GLU A 186 30.22 -3.19 -2.38
CA GLU A 186 30.78 -3.37 -3.71
C GLU A 186 29.75 -3.76 -4.78
N ASN A 187 28.54 -4.17 -4.37
CA ASN A 187 27.52 -4.69 -5.28
C ASN A 187 26.16 -3.99 -5.07
N PRO A 188 25.99 -2.77 -5.60
CA PRO A 188 24.69 -2.13 -5.58
C PRO A 188 23.68 -2.96 -6.38
N GLN A 189 22.50 -3.16 -5.79
CA GLN A 189 21.47 -4.01 -6.39
C GLN A 189 20.07 -3.52 -6.10
N THR A 190 19.15 -3.95 -6.94
CA THR A 190 17.70 -3.79 -6.76
C THR A 190 17.08 -5.15 -6.60
N GLN A 191 16.32 -5.33 -5.52
CA GLN A 191 15.48 -6.50 -5.28
C GLN A 191 14.02 -6.13 -5.48
N CYS A 192 13.29 -6.94 -6.21
CA CYS A 192 11.88 -6.70 -6.50
C CYS A 192 11.03 -7.91 -6.20
N SER A 193 9.86 -7.66 -5.63
CA SER A 193 8.76 -8.62 -5.57
C SER A 193 7.80 -8.34 -6.71
N LEU A 194 7.61 -9.29 -7.59
CA LEU A 194 6.83 -9.17 -8.81
C LEU A 194 5.53 -9.95 -8.71
N VAL A 195 4.45 -9.35 -9.17
CA VAL A 195 3.13 -10.00 -9.31
C VAL A 195 2.83 -10.21 -10.79
N SER A 196 2.41 -11.42 -11.13
CA SER A 196 2.00 -11.77 -12.48
C SER A 196 0.73 -11.02 -12.90
N MET A 197 0.75 -10.54 -14.13
CA MET A 197 -0.38 -9.86 -14.75
C MET A 197 -1.23 -10.81 -15.58
#